data_0e28f966d10324e3b36f6de82344e101
#
_entry.id   0e28f966d10324e3b36f6de82344e101
#
_cell.length_a   1.000
_cell.length_b   1.000
_cell.length_c   1.000
_cell.angle_alpha   90.00
_cell.angle_beta   90.00
_cell.angle_gamma   90.00
#
_symmetry.space_group_name_H-M   'P 1'
#
loop_
_entity.id
_entity.type
_entity.pdbx_description
1 polymer ?
#
loop_
_entity_poly.entity_id
_entity_poly.type
_entity_poly.pdbx_seq_one_letter_code
_entity_poly.pdbx_strand_id
1 'polypeptide(L)'
;MGSGDDGGESAGVSGYEEKVRALQERTGLTEAVVTGKGRINGMETVIGVCDGRFMMASMGEAVGEKITRAVERATKLSLPVILFACSGGARMQEGIVSLMQMAKTSAALKRHSDAGLLYVSVLTDPTTGGVTASWAMLGDIILAEPHALIGFAGPRVIEQTIGQKLPKGFQRAEFLVEHGFVDRILPREEAKEVLSEILRMHGKRAEGMASGSGDLMKNSVPEENGKELQKEETAAESVKALAEETENTETARDGQEKSLRGEKEETEWENLRKSSAWDCVQKARKKDRPVGGDYIRELFPDFIEFHGDRLYGDDAAIIGGIASFDGTPVTVIAEAKGADTKENIHRNFGMPSPEGYRKALRLMKQAEKFHRPVICLVDTPGAFCGMEAEERGQGEAIARNLYEMSSLKTPVLTIVISEGGSGGALALAVADEVWMMQNAIYSILSPEGFASILWKDGKRAPEAAEVMKLTARDLKELGIVEEIVAEPEEFTVETLPAVCGDLRRKILKFMGKYAELDAEELVEERYRRFREI
;
A
#
# COMPACT_ATOMS: atom_id res chain seq x y z
N MET A 1 -8.29 30.66 -45.87
CA MET A 1 -7.18 29.87 -46.37
C MET A 1 -6.02 30.04 -45.39
N GLY A 2 -5.72 29.06 -44.62
CA GLY A 2 -4.69 29.04 -43.61
C GLY A 2 -4.78 27.71 -42.86
N SER A 3 -4.21 26.67 -43.44
CA SER A 3 -4.05 25.34 -42.85
C SER A 3 -3.08 25.44 -41.69
N GLY A 4 -3.55 25.29 -40.50
CA GLY A 4 -2.75 25.02 -39.31
C GLY A 4 -2.64 23.51 -39.14
N ASP A 5 -1.47 23.01 -39.36
CA ASP A 5 -1.03 21.66 -39.12
C ASP A 5 -0.71 21.56 -37.61
N ASP A 6 -1.66 21.07 -36.82
CA ASP A 6 -1.41 20.79 -35.41
C ASP A 6 -0.87 19.38 -35.29
N GLY A 7 0.45 19.29 -35.32
CA GLY A 7 1.21 18.12 -34.98
C GLY A 7 0.87 17.65 -33.57
N GLY A 8 0.22 16.49 -33.48
CA GLY A 8 -0.05 15.78 -32.23
C GLY A 8 1.24 15.23 -31.61
N GLU A 9 2.02 16.09 -30.95
CA GLU A 9 3.15 15.65 -30.13
C GLU A 9 2.68 15.20 -28.74
N SER A 10 3.24 14.10 -28.30
CA SER A 10 3.07 13.38 -27.05
C SER A 10 3.01 14.30 -25.82
N ALA A 11 1.80 14.68 -25.40
CA ALA A 11 1.54 15.55 -24.25
C ALA A 11 1.71 14.88 -22.87
N GLY A 12 2.49 13.79 -22.77
CA GLY A 12 2.58 13.01 -21.54
C GLY A 12 3.69 13.48 -20.58
N VAL A 13 4.93 13.45 -20.99
CA VAL A 13 6.08 13.63 -20.09
C VAL A 13 6.72 15.00 -20.25
N SER A 14 6.89 15.50 -21.48
CA SER A 14 7.49 16.83 -21.73
C SER A 14 6.73 17.97 -21.06
N GLY A 15 5.42 17.97 -21.12
CA GLY A 15 4.58 19.00 -20.49
C GLY A 15 4.56 18.97 -18.95
N TYR A 16 4.85 17.81 -18.34
CA TYR A 16 4.95 17.69 -16.89
C TYR A 16 6.24 18.35 -16.35
N GLU A 17 7.39 18.08 -16.95
CA GLU A 17 8.65 18.68 -16.56
C GLU A 17 8.66 20.21 -16.74
N GLU A 18 8.10 20.72 -17.84
CA GLU A 18 7.94 22.15 -18.07
C GLU A 18 7.06 22.80 -17.00
N LYS A 19 5.97 22.14 -16.61
CA LYS A 19 5.08 22.60 -15.54
C LYS A 19 5.80 22.62 -14.19
N VAL A 20 6.62 21.61 -13.89
CA VAL A 20 7.44 21.58 -12.68
C VAL A 20 8.40 22.76 -12.66
N ARG A 21 9.16 23.00 -13.75
CA ARG A 21 10.11 24.13 -13.87
C ARG A 21 9.42 25.49 -13.70
N ALA A 22 8.27 25.69 -14.37
CA ALA A 22 7.50 26.92 -14.26
C ALA A 22 6.99 27.15 -12.82
N LEU A 23 6.66 26.09 -12.09
CA LEU A 23 6.28 26.18 -10.69
C LEU A 23 7.47 26.49 -9.78
N GLN A 24 8.63 25.90 -10.03
CA GLN A 24 9.87 26.23 -9.31
C GLN A 24 10.22 27.70 -9.44
N GLU A 25 10.19 28.24 -10.66
CA GLU A 25 10.45 29.67 -10.93
C GLU A 25 9.41 30.57 -10.25
N ARG A 26 8.12 30.23 -10.34
CA ARG A 26 7.03 31.04 -9.80
C ARG A 26 6.97 31.05 -8.27
N THR A 27 7.24 29.91 -7.63
CA THR A 27 7.07 29.73 -6.19
C THR A 27 8.36 29.88 -5.40
N GLY A 28 9.52 29.72 -6.04
CA GLY A 28 10.82 29.61 -5.39
C GLY A 28 11.03 28.28 -4.64
N LEU A 29 10.11 27.34 -4.79
CA LEU A 29 10.18 26.02 -4.16
C LEU A 29 10.83 25.03 -5.09
N THR A 30 11.65 24.14 -4.58
CA THR A 30 12.18 23.00 -5.36
C THR A 30 11.15 21.91 -5.55
N GLU A 31 10.22 21.76 -4.61
CA GLU A 31 9.11 20.81 -4.62
C GLU A 31 8.06 21.20 -3.56
N ALA A 32 6.91 20.54 -3.58
CA ALA A 32 5.73 20.84 -2.78
C ALA A 32 5.87 20.66 -1.27
N VAL A 33 6.99 20.18 -0.78
CA VAL A 33 7.29 20.05 0.65
C VAL A 33 8.65 20.65 0.98
N VAL A 34 8.73 21.41 2.07
CA VAL A 34 9.96 21.89 2.67
C VAL A 34 10.18 21.14 3.97
N THR A 35 11.33 20.50 4.13
CA THR A 35 11.68 19.73 5.33
C THR A 35 12.99 20.23 5.93
N GLY A 36 13.10 20.16 7.23
CA GLY A 36 14.32 20.58 7.91
C GLY A 36 14.29 20.33 9.42
N LYS A 37 15.48 20.44 10.05
CA LYS A 37 15.60 20.50 11.50
C LYS A 37 15.33 21.93 11.98
N GLY A 38 14.49 22.06 13.00
CA GLY A 38 14.12 23.34 13.57
C GLY A 38 14.01 23.31 15.09
N ARG A 39 13.55 24.42 15.66
CA ARG A 39 13.23 24.53 17.09
C ARG A 39 11.93 25.28 17.29
N ILE A 40 11.06 24.74 18.14
CA ILE A 40 9.85 25.42 18.60
C ILE A 40 10.05 25.74 20.08
N ASN A 41 10.10 27.00 20.41
CA ASN A 41 10.42 27.48 21.78
C ASN A 41 11.64 26.78 22.41
N GLY A 42 12.70 26.59 21.61
CA GLY A 42 13.95 25.94 22.02
C GLY A 42 13.97 24.42 21.88
N MET A 43 12.82 23.76 21.74
CA MET A 43 12.72 22.30 21.58
C MET A 43 13.06 21.86 20.14
N GLU A 44 14.06 21.01 20.00
CA GLU A 44 14.50 20.50 18.69
C GLU A 44 13.48 19.51 18.11
N THR A 45 13.21 19.65 16.83
CA THR A 45 12.33 18.75 16.08
C THR A 45 12.70 18.75 14.59
N VAL A 46 12.29 17.74 13.86
CA VAL A 46 12.28 17.77 12.40
C VAL A 46 10.88 18.18 11.95
N ILE A 47 10.82 19.19 11.06
CA ILE A 47 9.56 19.77 10.57
C ILE A 47 9.49 19.56 9.07
N GLY A 48 8.31 19.17 8.57
CA GLY A 48 7.94 19.19 7.16
C GLY A 48 6.68 20.00 6.95
N VAL A 49 6.69 20.89 5.96
CA VAL A 49 5.52 21.72 5.61
C VAL A 49 5.23 21.58 4.14
N CYS A 50 4.03 21.10 3.82
CA CYS A 50 3.53 21.05 2.45
C CYS A 50 3.05 22.44 1.99
N ASP A 51 3.21 22.75 0.70
CA ASP A 51 2.80 24.02 0.10
C ASP A 51 1.93 23.78 -1.13
N GLY A 52 0.63 24.06 -1.00
CA GLY A 52 -0.38 23.87 -2.05
C GLY A 52 -0.16 24.69 -3.32
N ARG A 53 0.71 25.72 -3.30
CA ARG A 53 1.08 26.52 -4.48
C ARG A 53 1.83 25.68 -5.52
N PHE A 54 2.49 24.59 -5.07
CA PHE A 54 3.18 23.65 -5.95
C PHE A 54 2.30 22.41 -6.18
N MET A 55 1.59 22.35 -7.31
CA MET A 55 0.72 21.26 -7.75
C MET A 55 -0.27 20.76 -6.69
N MET A 56 -0.91 21.67 -5.95
CA MET A 56 -1.81 21.34 -4.83
C MET A 56 -1.14 20.45 -3.76
N ALA A 57 0.17 20.58 -3.61
CA ALA A 57 1.02 19.73 -2.78
C ALA A 57 0.79 18.22 -2.96
N SER A 58 0.44 17.78 -4.17
CA SER A 58 0.31 16.37 -4.47
C SER A 58 1.62 15.62 -4.26
N MET A 59 1.53 14.43 -3.67
CA MET A 59 2.69 13.60 -3.36
C MET A 59 3.15 12.82 -4.58
N GLY A 60 4.29 13.19 -5.13
CA GLY A 60 5.07 12.42 -6.11
C GLY A 60 6.35 11.89 -5.49
N GLU A 61 7.23 11.31 -6.30
CA GLU A 61 8.51 10.73 -5.89
C GLU A 61 9.33 11.69 -5.02
N ALA A 62 9.55 12.92 -5.49
CA ALA A 62 10.37 13.89 -4.78
C ALA A 62 9.76 14.34 -3.44
N VAL A 63 8.42 14.42 -3.33
CA VAL A 63 7.75 14.73 -2.05
C VAL A 63 7.88 13.55 -1.09
N GLY A 64 7.59 12.33 -1.55
CA GLY A 64 7.72 11.12 -0.74
C GLY A 64 9.16 10.92 -0.25
N GLU A 65 10.15 11.11 -1.12
CA GLU A 65 11.57 11.02 -0.77
C GLU A 65 11.97 12.07 0.28
N LYS A 66 11.55 13.33 0.14
CA LYS A 66 11.85 14.39 1.12
C LYS A 66 11.24 14.09 2.49
N ILE A 67 9.99 13.59 2.54
CA ILE A 67 9.33 13.19 3.80
C ILE A 67 10.08 12.00 4.41
N THR A 68 10.36 10.96 3.62
CA THR A 68 11.08 9.77 4.08
C THR A 68 12.43 10.13 4.68
N ARG A 69 13.25 10.91 3.95
CA ARG A 69 14.56 11.38 4.47
C ARG A 69 14.43 12.21 5.74
N ALA A 70 13.40 13.04 5.85
CA ALA A 70 13.16 13.82 7.05
C ALA A 70 12.87 12.93 8.25
N VAL A 71 12.01 11.91 8.08
CA VAL A 71 11.68 10.93 9.12
C VAL A 71 12.90 10.09 9.48
N GLU A 72 13.62 9.53 8.51
CA GLU A 72 14.85 8.76 8.74
C GLU A 72 15.91 9.59 9.49
N ARG A 73 16.05 10.86 9.11
CA ARG A 73 16.97 11.79 9.79
C ARG A 73 16.56 12.06 11.22
N ALA A 74 15.26 12.25 11.47
CA ALA A 74 14.71 12.43 12.81
C ALA A 74 14.95 11.18 13.67
N THR A 75 14.68 10.00 13.13
CA THR A 75 14.92 8.71 13.81
C THR A 75 16.39 8.56 14.20
N LYS A 76 17.32 8.82 13.27
CA LYS A 76 18.77 8.76 13.54
C LYS A 76 19.23 9.77 14.61
N LEU A 77 18.56 10.92 14.71
CA LEU A 77 18.90 11.96 15.69
C LEU A 77 18.09 11.83 16.99
N SER A 78 17.20 10.84 17.10
CA SER A 78 16.25 10.67 18.20
C SER A 78 15.43 11.96 18.46
N LEU A 79 14.96 12.61 17.40
CA LEU A 79 14.15 13.82 17.42
C LEU A 79 12.70 13.51 17.05
N PRO A 80 11.72 14.24 17.60
CA PRO A 80 10.33 14.17 17.15
C PRO A 80 10.19 14.70 15.71
N VAL A 81 9.12 14.25 15.04
CA VAL A 81 8.71 14.73 13.71
C VAL A 81 7.39 15.47 13.79
N ILE A 82 7.28 16.61 13.12
CA ILE A 82 6.04 17.34 12.91
C ILE A 82 5.85 17.57 11.42
N LEU A 83 4.76 17.06 10.83
CA LEU A 83 4.43 17.25 9.42
C LEU A 83 3.12 18.03 9.28
N PHE A 84 3.16 19.15 8.58
CA PHE A 84 1.98 19.91 8.19
C PHE A 84 1.53 19.43 6.81
N ALA A 85 0.40 18.73 6.77
CA ALA A 85 -0.19 18.19 5.57
C ALA A 85 -1.08 19.25 4.90
N CYS A 86 -0.86 19.45 3.60
CA CYS A 86 -1.74 20.18 2.72
C CYS A 86 -1.61 19.51 1.36
N SER A 87 -2.61 18.75 0.90
CA SER A 87 -2.42 17.96 -0.32
C SER A 87 -3.71 17.59 -1.01
N GLY A 88 -3.69 17.65 -2.34
CA GLY A 88 -4.72 17.06 -3.20
C GLY A 88 -4.60 15.54 -3.40
N GLY A 89 -3.66 14.87 -2.72
CA GLY A 89 -3.46 13.43 -2.80
C GLY A 89 -2.18 13.01 -3.53
N ALA A 90 -2.14 11.80 -4.08
CA ALA A 90 -1.01 11.32 -4.86
C ALA A 90 -0.94 12.02 -6.24
N ARG A 91 0.27 12.23 -6.75
CA ARG A 91 0.53 12.94 -8.02
C ARG A 91 0.29 12.04 -9.22
N MET A 92 -0.88 12.20 -9.84
CA MET A 92 -1.33 11.32 -10.93
C MET A 92 -0.38 11.29 -12.15
N GLN A 93 0.35 12.39 -12.42
CA GLN A 93 1.30 12.47 -13.54
C GLN A 93 2.49 11.54 -13.40
N GLU A 94 2.84 11.14 -12.18
CA GLU A 94 3.93 10.20 -11.89
C GLU A 94 3.41 8.75 -11.75
N GLY A 95 2.11 8.52 -11.96
CA GLY A 95 1.51 7.20 -12.03
C GLY A 95 1.77 6.34 -10.79
N ILE A 96 2.19 5.11 -11.04
CA ILE A 96 2.41 4.11 -9.99
C ILE A 96 3.53 4.51 -9.01
N VAL A 97 4.54 5.25 -9.43
CA VAL A 97 5.65 5.70 -8.56
C VAL A 97 5.13 6.58 -7.43
N SER A 98 4.16 7.48 -7.73
CA SER A 98 3.54 8.30 -6.68
C SER A 98 2.68 7.47 -5.71
N LEU A 99 2.08 6.37 -6.18
CA LEU A 99 1.37 5.44 -5.31
C LEU A 99 2.33 4.74 -4.33
N MET A 100 3.49 4.31 -4.80
CA MET A 100 4.51 3.67 -3.95
C MET A 100 5.05 4.60 -2.86
N GLN A 101 4.99 5.93 -3.03
CA GLN A 101 5.38 6.87 -1.98
C GLN A 101 4.51 6.76 -0.71
N MET A 102 3.26 6.28 -0.85
CA MET A 102 2.42 6.00 0.32
C MET A 102 3.04 4.91 1.20
N ALA A 103 3.47 3.80 0.61
CA ALA A 103 4.14 2.72 1.33
C ALA A 103 5.50 3.16 1.90
N LYS A 104 6.32 3.84 1.10
CA LYS A 104 7.65 4.36 1.47
C LYS A 104 7.60 5.27 2.70
N THR A 105 6.72 6.26 2.71
CA THR A 105 6.56 7.19 3.83
C THR A 105 5.99 6.51 5.08
N SER A 106 5.02 5.59 4.91
CA SER A 106 4.43 4.83 6.02
C SER A 106 5.45 3.90 6.68
N ALA A 107 6.31 3.24 5.90
CA ALA A 107 7.37 2.38 6.40
C ALA A 107 8.44 3.17 7.20
N ALA A 108 8.82 4.36 6.74
CA ALA A 108 9.73 5.23 7.49
C ALA A 108 9.14 5.66 8.84
N LEU A 109 7.85 6.03 8.86
CA LEU A 109 7.14 6.38 10.09
C LEU A 109 7.00 5.17 11.04
N LYS A 110 6.81 3.97 10.50
CA LYS A 110 6.80 2.76 11.34
C LYS A 110 8.11 2.59 12.09
N ARG A 111 9.25 2.72 11.41
CA ARG A 111 10.57 2.68 12.05
C ARG A 111 10.79 3.78 13.08
N HIS A 112 10.26 4.97 12.81
CA HIS A 112 10.29 6.09 13.73
C HIS A 112 9.54 5.80 15.02
N SER A 113 8.34 5.25 14.89
CA SER A 113 7.51 4.82 16.01
C SER A 113 8.13 3.64 16.79
N ASP A 114 8.69 2.64 16.10
CA ASP A 114 9.38 1.50 16.75
C ASP A 114 10.62 1.95 17.55
N ALA A 115 11.22 3.07 17.16
CA ALA A 115 12.28 3.73 17.94
C ALA A 115 11.74 4.52 19.16
N GLY A 116 10.43 4.51 19.42
CA GLY A 116 9.79 5.22 20.53
C GLY A 116 9.78 6.73 20.37
N LEU A 117 9.74 7.25 19.14
CA LEU A 117 9.85 8.68 18.82
C LEU A 117 8.50 9.25 18.38
N LEU A 118 8.22 10.47 18.83
CA LEU A 118 6.94 11.15 18.57
C LEU A 118 6.80 11.61 17.12
N TYR A 119 5.66 11.31 16.53
CA TYR A 119 5.18 11.88 15.29
C TYR A 119 3.88 12.68 15.49
N VAL A 120 3.89 13.97 15.19
CA VAL A 120 2.69 14.84 15.17
C VAL A 120 2.31 15.14 13.73
N SER A 121 1.10 14.80 13.35
CA SER A 121 0.51 15.17 12.06
C SER A 121 -0.43 16.36 12.24
N VAL A 122 -0.23 17.41 11.46
CA VAL A 122 -1.08 18.61 11.45
C VAL A 122 -1.76 18.72 10.09
N LEU A 123 -3.07 18.49 10.06
CA LEU A 123 -3.87 18.45 8.85
C LEU A 123 -4.41 19.83 8.51
N THR A 124 -4.06 20.34 7.32
CA THR A 124 -4.54 21.65 6.84
C THR A 124 -5.40 21.50 5.59
N ASP A 125 -6.03 22.57 5.13
CA ASP A 125 -6.98 22.57 4.01
C ASP A 125 -6.29 22.65 2.64
N PRO A 126 -6.52 21.68 1.72
CA PRO A 126 -7.11 20.36 1.91
C PRO A 126 -6.06 19.29 2.26
N THR A 127 -6.45 18.19 2.91
CA THR A 127 -5.65 16.98 3.05
C THR A 127 -6.48 15.79 2.57
N THR A 128 -6.21 15.26 1.37
CA THR A 128 -7.06 14.26 0.71
C THR A 128 -6.25 13.15 0.03
N GLY A 129 -6.93 12.10 -0.38
CA GLY A 129 -6.42 11.04 -1.24
C GLY A 129 -5.32 10.21 -0.61
N GLY A 130 -4.29 9.90 -1.39
CA GLY A 130 -3.15 9.08 -0.96
C GLY A 130 -2.36 9.65 0.21
N VAL A 131 -2.39 10.98 0.43
CA VAL A 131 -1.73 11.59 1.59
C VAL A 131 -2.49 11.28 2.87
N THR A 132 -3.83 11.39 2.86
CA THR A 132 -4.67 10.95 3.97
C THR A 132 -4.52 9.44 4.22
N ALA A 133 -4.55 8.64 3.15
CA ALA A 133 -4.41 7.19 3.23
C ALA A 133 -2.95 6.70 3.43
N SER A 134 -2.08 7.56 3.95
CA SER A 134 -0.70 7.24 4.30
C SER A 134 -0.25 8.07 5.52
N TRP A 135 0.84 8.78 5.41
CA TRP A 135 1.50 9.46 6.51
C TRP A 135 0.61 10.46 7.29
N ALA A 136 -0.38 11.11 6.65
CA ALA A 136 -1.19 12.12 7.33
C ALA A 136 -2.08 11.55 8.45
N MET A 137 -2.54 10.29 8.33
CA MET A 137 -3.37 9.60 9.35
C MET A 137 -2.58 8.64 10.24
N LEU A 138 -1.25 8.76 10.28
CA LEU A 138 -0.36 7.90 11.08
C LEU A 138 0.27 8.61 12.28
N GLY A 139 -0.13 9.85 12.59
CA GLY A 139 0.37 10.58 13.76
C GLY A 139 0.08 9.86 15.09
N ASP A 140 1.03 9.91 16.03
CA ASP A 140 0.73 9.60 17.43
C ASP A 140 -0.25 10.64 17.99
N ILE A 141 -0.14 11.87 17.47
CA ILE A 141 -1.08 12.97 17.71
C ILE A 141 -1.44 13.57 16.35
N ILE A 142 -2.75 13.64 16.09
CA ILE A 142 -3.31 14.19 14.85
C ILE A 142 -4.11 15.45 15.18
N LEU A 143 -3.60 16.59 14.71
CA LEU A 143 -4.22 17.89 14.88
C LEU A 143 -4.77 18.38 13.53
N ALA A 144 -5.83 19.17 13.54
CA ALA A 144 -6.40 19.72 12.32
C ALA A 144 -6.73 21.21 12.44
N GLU A 145 -6.42 22.01 11.41
CA GLU A 145 -6.88 23.40 11.36
C GLU A 145 -8.42 23.45 11.27
N PRO A 146 -9.06 24.49 11.87
CA PRO A 146 -10.51 24.64 11.79
C PRO A 146 -11.00 24.59 10.34
N HIS A 147 -12.08 23.86 10.10
CA HIS A 147 -12.76 23.75 8.81
C HIS A 147 -11.93 23.13 7.66
N ALA A 148 -10.75 22.59 7.92
CA ALA A 148 -9.94 21.91 6.90
C ALA A 148 -10.73 20.75 6.27
N LEU A 149 -10.65 20.64 4.95
CA LEU A 149 -11.18 19.48 4.21
C LEU A 149 -10.20 18.31 4.35
N ILE A 150 -10.66 17.24 4.97
CA ILE A 150 -9.84 16.05 5.23
C ILE A 150 -10.66 14.81 4.86
N GLY A 151 -10.13 13.97 3.97
CA GLY A 151 -10.83 12.75 3.57
C GLY A 151 -10.01 11.90 2.61
N PHE A 152 -10.40 10.64 2.44
CA PHE A 152 -9.77 9.75 1.47
C PHE A 152 -10.23 10.08 0.06
N ALA A 153 -11.52 9.97 -0.24
CA ALA A 153 -12.08 10.39 -1.51
C ALA A 153 -12.48 11.87 -1.49
N GLY A 154 -12.19 12.59 -2.57
CA GLY A 154 -12.64 13.99 -2.67
C GLY A 154 -14.17 14.08 -2.73
N PRO A 155 -14.79 15.19 -2.23
CA PRO A 155 -16.24 15.35 -2.19
C PRO A 155 -16.93 15.08 -3.53
N ARG A 156 -16.34 15.53 -4.64
CA ARG A 156 -16.89 15.30 -5.99
C ARG A 156 -16.93 13.83 -6.37
N VAL A 157 -15.93 13.06 -5.97
CA VAL A 157 -15.87 11.61 -6.27
C VAL A 157 -16.98 10.91 -5.49
N ILE A 158 -17.15 11.24 -4.21
CA ILE A 158 -18.20 10.65 -3.38
C ILE A 158 -19.58 11.00 -3.95
N GLU A 159 -19.86 12.28 -4.22
CA GLU A 159 -21.15 12.73 -4.79
C GLU A 159 -21.48 12.03 -6.12
N GLN A 160 -20.48 11.80 -6.96
CA GLN A 160 -20.66 11.05 -8.21
C GLN A 160 -20.93 9.56 -7.96
N THR A 161 -20.31 8.98 -6.92
CA THR A 161 -20.49 7.57 -6.58
C THR A 161 -21.86 7.29 -5.99
N ILE A 162 -22.31 8.14 -5.04
CA ILE A 162 -23.60 7.95 -4.36
C ILE A 162 -24.78 8.62 -5.10
N GLY A 163 -24.51 9.46 -6.10
CA GLY A 163 -25.53 10.21 -6.85
C GLY A 163 -26.27 11.28 -6.04
N GLN A 164 -25.72 11.73 -4.91
CA GLN A 164 -26.33 12.69 -4.00
C GLN A 164 -25.31 13.73 -3.53
N LYS A 165 -25.81 14.90 -3.12
CA LYS A 165 -24.96 15.93 -2.49
C LYS A 165 -24.60 15.55 -1.07
N LEU A 166 -23.35 15.82 -0.69
CA LEU A 166 -22.86 15.57 0.66
C LEU A 166 -23.50 16.50 1.69
N PRO A 167 -23.71 16.03 2.93
CA PRO A 167 -24.17 16.87 4.03
C PRO A 167 -23.23 18.05 4.28
N LYS A 168 -23.78 19.16 4.78
CA LYS A 168 -22.95 20.30 5.19
C LYS A 168 -22.03 19.91 6.34
N GLY A 169 -20.77 20.23 6.23
CA GLY A 169 -19.76 19.90 7.25
C GLY A 169 -19.10 18.54 7.08
N PHE A 170 -19.58 17.70 6.16
CA PHE A 170 -18.98 16.41 5.85
C PHE A 170 -17.50 16.56 5.43
N GLN A 171 -16.64 15.67 5.89
CA GLN A 171 -15.18 15.69 5.69
C GLN A 171 -14.49 16.98 6.20
N ARG A 172 -15.09 17.76 7.09
CA ARG A 172 -14.40 18.87 7.74
C ARG A 172 -13.68 18.38 9.00
N ALA A 173 -12.70 19.15 9.45
CA ALA A 173 -11.92 18.83 10.63
C ALA A 173 -12.81 18.50 11.86
N GLU A 174 -13.87 19.26 12.05
CA GLU A 174 -14.86 19.06 13.12
C GLU A 174 -15.57 17.69 13.00
N PHE A 175 -15.93 17.31 11.77
CA PHE A 175 -16.50 15.99 11.48
C PHE A 175 -15.53 14.86 11.85
N LEU A 176 -14.23 15.01 11.57
CA LEU A 176 -13.24 13.99 11.90
C LEU A 176 -12.98 13.90 13.42
N VAL A 177 -13.11 15.00 14.15
CA VAL A 177 -13.08 14.96 15.64
C VAL A 177 -14.28 14.19 16.18
N GLU A 178 -15.49 14.46 15.66
CA GLU A 178 -16.72 13.76 16.06
C GLU A 178 -16.66 12.26 15.78
N HIS A 179 -15.94 11.86 14.70
CA HIS A 179 -15.75 10.45 14.31
C HIS A 179 -14.47 9.82 14.88
N GLY A 180 -13.69 10.57 15.69
CA GLY A 180 -12.54 10.01 16.42
C GLY A 180 -11.26 9.85 15.60
N PHE A 181 -11.11 10.53 14.46
CA PHE A 181 -9.92 10.46 13.59
C PHE A 181 -8.96 11.64 13.77
N VAL A 182 -9.36 12.66 14.50
CA VAL A 182 -8.54 13.83 14.83
C VAL A 182 -8.64 14.08 16.33
N ASP A 183 -7.50 14.29 16.98
CA ASP A 183 -7.44 14.47 18.44
C ASP A 183 -7.92 15.87 18.86
N ARG A 184 -7.60 16.89 18.05
CA ARG A 184 -7.93 18.28 18.41
C ARG A 184 -7.95 19.20 17.20
N ILE A 185 -8.91 20.15 17.20
CA ILE A 185 -8.86 21.33 16.32
C ILE A 185 -7.82 22.30 16.85
N LEU A 186 -6.92 22.73 15.97
CA LEU A 186 -5.79 23.61 16.28
C LEU A 186 -5.83 24.87 15.41
N PRO A 187 -6.33 26.00 15.92
CA PRO A 187 -6.17 27.28 15.25
C PRO A 187 -4.69 27.60 15.01
N ARG A 188 -4.39 28.19 13.86
CA ARG A 188 -3.00 28.43 13.43
C ARG A 188 -2.23 29.34 14.40
N GLU A 189 -2.90 30.31 14.98
CA GLU A 189 -2.37 31.22 15.99
C GLU A 189 -1.94 30.53 17.29
N GLU A 190 -2.58 29.40 17.64
CA GLU A 190 -2.25 28.59 18.83
C GLU A 190 -1.16 27.54 18.53
N ALA A 191 -0.86 27.29 17.25
CA ALA A 191 -0.06 26.11 16.85
C ALA A 191 1.32 26.08 17.51
N LYS A 192 1.99 27.23 17.62
CA LYS A 192 3.34 27.31 18.19
C LYS A 192 3.35 26.87 19.66
N GLU A 193 2.41 27.37 20.45
CA GLU A 193 2.33 27.12 21.89
C GLU A 193 1.89 25.67 22.15
N VAL A 194 0.88 25.16 21.43
CA VAL A 194 0.40 23.79 21.58
C VAL A 194 1.47 22.79 21.18
N LEU A 195 2.12 22.98 20.04
CA LEU A 195 3.22 22.10 19.59
C LEU A 195 4.40 22.14 20.55
N SER A 196 4.75 23.31 21.08
CA SER A 196 5.79 23.45 22.10
C SER A 196 5.47 22.65 23.35
N GLU A 197 4.23 22.70 23.83
CA GLU A 197 3.78 21.96 24.99
C GLU A 197 3.81 20.44 24.75
N ILE A 198 3.34 19.98 23.58
CA ILE A 198 3.42 18.57 23.18
C ILE A 198 4.88 18.11 23.16
N LEU A 199 5.78 18.86 22.51
CA LEU A 199 7.20 18.52 22.47
C LEU A 199 7.82 18.45 23.87
N ARG A 200 7.46 19.39 24.77
CA ARG A 200 7.95 19.41 26.15
C ARG A 200 7.53 18.19 26.94
N MET A 201 6.30 17.71 26.76
CA MET A 201 5.79 16.53 27.42
C MET A 201 6.42 15.22 26.94
N HIS A 202 6.87 15.18 25.68
CA HIS A 202 7.47 13.98 25.05
C HIS A 202 9.00 14.06 24.95
N GLY A 203 9.62 15.19 25.28
CA GLY A 203 11.08 15.34 25.32
C GLY A 203 11.69 14.43 26.38
N LYS A 204 12.92 13.92 26.14
CA LYS A 204 13.68 13.20 27.18
C LYS A 204 13.77 14.11 28.40
N ARG A 205 13.35 13.62 29.57
CA ARG A 205 13.62 14.30 30.85
C ARG A 205 15.11 14.60 30.88
N ALA A 206 15.48 15.89 31.03
CA ALA A 206 16.85 16.25 31.31
C ALA A 206 17.33 15.40 32.49
N GLU A 207 18.47 14.74 32.35
CA GLU A 207 19.12 13.96 33.42
C GLU A 207 19.42 14.94 34.57
N GLY A 208 18.50 15.15 35.47
CA GLY A 208 18.62 16.13 36.56
C GLY A 208 17.50 16.10 37.57
N MET A 209 16.41 15.35 37.34
CA MET A 209 15.30 15.19 38.29
C MET A 209 15.08 13.75 38.77
N ALA A 210 16.14 12.97 38.86
CA ALA A 210 16.13 11.64 39.50
C ALA A 210 16.70 11.75 40.91
N SER A 211 16.06 12.53 41.79
CA SER A 211 16.27 12.41 43.24
C SER A 211 14.95 12.67 43.96
N GLY A 212 14.21 11.62 44.18
CA GLY A 212 13.06 11.67 45.09
C GLY A 212 11.82 10.92 44.64
N SER A 213 11.90 9.62 44.49
CA SER A 213 10.83 8.69 44.91
C SER A 213 11.33 7.27 44.73
N GLY A 214 11.45 6.62 45.88
CA GLY A 214 12.09 5.36 46.07
C GLY A 214 11.43 4.16 45.39
N ASP A 215 12.23 3.13 45.36
CA ASP A 215 11.90 1.72 45.41
C ASP A 215 10.42 1.35 45.45
N LEU A 216 9.86 1.00 44.28
CA LEU A 216 8.76 0.05 44.24
C LEU A 216 8.76 -0.63 42.84
N MET A 217 8.99 -1.91 42.88
CA MET A 217 8.94 -2.94 41.83
C MET A 217 10.28 -3.33 41.16
N LYS A 218 11.14 -3.93 41.93
CA LYS A 218 11.94 -5.07 41.50
C LYS A 218 11.19 -6.32 41.91
N ASN A 219 10.34 -6.85 41.07
CA ASN A 219 9.92 -8.24 41.18
C ASN A 219 10.71 -9.03 40.12
N SER A 220 11.65 -9.79 40.64
CA SER A 220 12.37 -10.86 40.00
C SER A 220 11.43 -11.89 39.40
N VAL A 221 11.52 -12.12 38.11
CA VAL A 221 10.99 -13.33 37.47
C VAL A 221 12.01 -14.44 37.71
N PRO A 222 11.59 -15.62 38.19
CA PRO A 222 12.51 -16.75 38.33
C PRO A 222 12.88 -17.32 36.97
N GLU A 223 14.17 -17.62 36.78
CA GLU A 223 14.68 -18.51 35.73
C GLU A 223 14.05 -19.90 35.88
N GLU A 224 13.19 -20.31 34.98
CA GLU A 224 12.82 -21.70 34.79
C GLU A 224 13.51 -22.29 33.56
N ASN A 225 14.17 -23.38 33.86
CA ASN A 225 15.02 -24.21 33.05
C ASN A 225 14.47 -24.58 31.65
N GLY A 226 15.39 -24.54 30.69
CA GLY A 226 15.24 -25.11 29.36
C GLY A 226 14.87 -26.60 29.37
N LYS A 227 13.74 -26.85 28.72
CA LYS A 227 13.35 -28.11 28.08
C LYS A 227 12.07 -27.89 27.27
N GLU A 228 12.15 -27.22 26.13
CA GLU A 228 11.11 -27.26 25.08
C GLU A 228 11.60 -26.66 23.76
N LEU A 229 12.78 -27.08 23.31
CA LEU A 229 13.36 -26.65 22.02
C LEU A 229 13.55 -27.87 21.07
N GLN A 230 12.51 -28.71 20.95
CA GLN A 230 12.60 -29.87 20.03
C GLN A 230 11.37 -30.09 19.13
N LYS A 231 10.44 -29.14 19.05
CA LYS A 231 9.27 -29.26 18.14
C LYS A 231 9.17 -28.21 17.04
N GLU A 232 10.04 -27.20 17.03
CA GLU A 232 10.03 -26.15 15.96
C GLU A 232 10.93 -26.51 14.76
N GLU A 233 11.87 -27.41 14.91
CA GLU A 233 12.75 -27.84 13.80
C GLU A 233 12.03 -28.63 12.69
N THR A 234 10.89 -29.26 12.97
CA THR A 234 10.22 -30.14 12.01
C THR A 234 9.49 -29.43 10.87
N ALA A 235 9.04 -28.18 11.04
CA ALA A 235 8.36 -27.44 9.97
C ALA A 235 9.36 -26.82 8.99
N ALA A 236 10.45 -26.25 9.50
CA ALA A 236 11.52 -25.69 8.66
C ALA A 236 12.28 -26.79 7.89
N GLU A 237 12.52 -27.95 8.52
CA GLU A 237 13.11 -29.11 7.84
C GLU A 237 12.23 -29.70 6.77
N SER A 238 10.89 -29.69 6.94
CA SER A 238 9.96 -30.18 5.93
C SER A 238 9.93 -29.29 4.68
N VAL A 239 10.00 -27.97 4.85
CA VAL A 239 10.06 -27.00 3.72
C VAL A 239 11.41 -27.09 3.02
N LYS A 240 12.48 -27.29 3.76
CA LYS A 240 13.84 -27.45 3.22
C LYS A 240 14.01 -28.76 2.45
N ALA A 241 13.48 -29.86 2.95
CA ALA A 241 13.50 -31.16 2.27
C ALA A 241 12.71 -31.15 0.95
N LEU A 242 11.56 -30.46 0.90
CA LEU A 242 10.78 -30.29 -0.32
C LEU A 242 11.46 -29.39 -1.36
N ALA A 243 12.18 -28.35 -0.93
CA ALA A 243 12.96 -27.49 -1.81
C ALA A 243 14.18 -28.24 -2.40
N GLU A 244 14.86 -29.06 -1.60
CA GLU A 244 16.01 -29.87 -2.04
C GLU A 244 15.59 -31.03 -2.97
N GLU A 245 14.40 -31.62 -2.80
CA GLU A 245 13.87 -32.63 -3.74
C GLU A 245 13.51 -32.02 -5.10
N THR A 246 13.03 -30.77 -5.15
CA THR A 246 12.79 -30.04 -6.39
C THR A 246 14.08 -29.65 -7.11
N GLU A 247 15.13 -29.25 -6.39
CA GLU A 247 16.44 -28.95 -6.98
C GLU A 247 17.18 -30.20 -7.49
N ASN A 248 17.12 -31.32 -6.78
CA ASN A 248 17.79 -32.55 -7.20
C ASN A 248 17.15 -33.24 -8.43
N THR A 249 15.88 -32.97 -8.72
CA THR A 249 15.23 -33.42 -9.96
C THR A 249 15.55 -32.52 -11.15
N GLU A 250 15.91 -31.25 -10.93
CA GLU A 250 16.30 -30.32 -11.97
C GLU A 250 17.75 -30.47 -12.45
N THR A 251 18.70 -30.79 -11.56
CA THR A 251 20.14 -30.90 -11.92
C THR A 251 20.51 -32.05 -12.85
N ALA A 252 19.66 -33.06 -12.96
CA ALA A 252 19.91 -34.21 -13.87
C ALA A 252 19.48 -33.99 -15.35
N ARG A 253 18.83 -32.87 -15.68
CA ARG A 253 18.34 -32.51 -17.03
C ARG A 253 18.92 -31.21 -17.61
N ASP A 254 19.86 -30.61 -16.94
CA ASP A 254 20.23 -29.18 -17.05
C ASP A 254 20.98 -28.74 -18.32
N GLY A 255 21.40 -29.62 -19.18
CA GLY A 255 22.18 -29.28 -20.40
C GLY A 255 21.33 -28.96 -21.65
N GLN A 256 20.16 -29.56 -21.79
CA GLN A 256 19.23 -29.33 -22.91
C GLN A 256 18.09 -28.34 -22.54
N GLU A 257 17.74 -28.24 -21.27
CA GLU A 257 16.66 -27.38 -20.79
C GLU A 257 17.03 -25.88 -20.76
N LYS A 258 18.31 -25.51 -20.55
CA LYS A 258 18.76 -24.10 -20.57
C LYS A 258 18.57 -23.43 -21.94
N SER A 259 18.78 -24.15 -23.03
CA SER A 259 18.51 -23.62 -24.39
C SER A 259 17.02 -23.47 -24.67
N LEU A 260 16.22 -24.45 -24.25
CA LEU A 260 14.76 -24.45 -24.40
C LEU A 260 14.08 -23.46 -23.43
N ARG A 261 14.68 -23.18 -22.28
CA ARG A 261 14.20 -22.19 -21.32
C ARG A 261 14.42 -20.77 -21.84
N GLY A 262 15.59 -20.47 -22.38
CA GLY A 262 15.89 -19.16 -23.00
C GLY A 262 14.95 -18.86 -24.18
N GLU A 263 14.70 -19.85 -25.06
CA GLU A 263 13.79 -19.69 -26.19
C GLU A 263 12.30 -19.55 -25.76
N LYS A 264 11.89 -20.22 -24.66
CA LYS A 264 10.55 -20.06 -24.09
C LYS A 264 10.37 -18.71 -23.40
N GLU A 265 11.34 -18.28 -22.62
CA GLU A 265 11.33 -16.97 -21.97
C GLU A 265 11.32 -15.85 -23.02
N GLU A 266 12.12 -15.96 -24.09
CA GLU A 266 12.12 -14.99 -25.20
C GLU A 266 10.75 -14.96 -25.92
N THR A 267 10.15 -16.12 -26.15
CA THR A 267 8.83 -16.24 -26.80
C THR A 267 7.70 -15.73 -25.89
N GLU A 268 7.78 -15.94 -24.57
CA GLU A 268 6.86 -15.37 -23.59
C GLU A 268 6.98 -13.84 -23.53
N TRP A 269 8.21 -13.31 -23.53
CA TRP A 269 8.46 -11.87 -23.59
C TRP A 269 7.97 -11.24 -24.91
N GLU A 270 8.09 -11.94 -26.05
CA GLU A 270 7.55 -11.47 -27.34
C GLU A 270 6.02 -11.46 -27.33
N ASN A 271 5.37 -12.42 -26.71
CA ASN A 271 3.91 -12.44 -26.57
C ASN A 271 3.41 -11.35 -25.62
N LEU A 272 4.12 -11.05 -24.54
CA LEU A 272 3.85 -9.91 -23.64
C LEU A 272 3.94 -8.55 -24.37
N ARG A 273 4.80 -8.43 -25.40
CA ARG A 273 4.96 -7.22 -26.20
C ARG A 273 3.82 -6.98 -27.20
N LYS A 274 3.00 -7.99 -27.52
CA LYS A 274 1.94 -7.89 -28.54
C LYS A 274 0.65 -7.26 -28.04
N SER A 275 0.36 -7.30 -26.73
CA SER A 275 -0.85 -6.72 -26.15
C SER A 275 -0.63 -5.24 -25.81
N SER A 276 -1.54 -4.36 -26.23
CA SER A 276 -1.56 -2.97 -25.78
C SER A 276 -1.94 -2.88 -24.30
N ALA A 277 -1.66 -1.75 -23.64
CA ALA A 277 -2.09 -1.56 -22.26
C ALA A 277 -3.62 -1.59 -22.14
N TRP A 278 -4.32 -1.09 -23.15
CA TRP A 278 -5.78 -1.13 -23.18
C TRP A 278 -6.32 -2.56 -23.33
N ASP A 279 -5.66 -3.42 -24.12
CA ASP A 279 -6.03 -4.85 -24.18
C ASP A 279 -5.89 -5.53 -22.82
N CYS A 280 -4.84 -5.22 -22.06
CA CYS A 280 -4.68 -5.71 -20.69
C CYS A 280 -5.83 -5.23 -19.79
N VAL A 281 -6.21 -3.95 -19.86
CA VAL A 281 -7.36 -3.42 -19.11
C VAL A 281 -8.64 -4.18 -19.45
N GLN A 282 -8.91 -4.43 -20.72
CA GLN A 282 -10.09 -5.16 -21.16
C GLN A 282 -10.07 -6.61 -20.72
N LYS A 283 -8.92 -7.28 -20.80
CA LYS A 283 -8.75 -8.67 -20.35
C LYS A 283 -8.87 -8.80 -18.83
N ALA A 284 -8.29 -7.87 -18.06
CA ALA A 284 -8.44 -7.82 -16.61
C ALA A 284 -9.92 -7.71 -16.18
N ARG A 285 -10.75 -7.05 -16.98
CA ARG A 285 -12.17 -6.80 -16.69
C ARG A 285 -13.15 -7.78 -17.34
N LYS A 286 -12.65 -8.84 -17.97
CA LYS A 286 -13.52 -9.88 -18.55
C LYS A 286 -14.38 -10.53 -17.46
N LYS A 287 -15.66 -10.78 -17.78
CA LYS A 287 -16.64 -11.35 -16.84
C LYS A 287 -16.38 -12.83 -16.51
N ASP A 288 -15.75 -13.54 -17.41
CA ASP A 288 -15.41 -14.97 -17.30
C ASP A 288 -14.00 -15.20 -16.72
N ARG A 289 -13.28 -14.11 -16.39
CA ARG A 289 -11.98 -14.19 -15.73
C ARG A 289 -12.14 -14.74 -14.31
N PRO A 290 -11.27 -15.69 -13.88
CA PRO A 290 -11.31 -16.22 -12.51
C PRO A 290 -11.16 -15.12 -11.47
N VAL A 291 -11.96 -15.18 -10.41
CA VAL A 291 -11.95 -14.23 -9.28
C VAL A 291 -11.25 -14.85 -8.05
N GLY A 292 -10.94 -14.05 -7.04
CA GLY A 292 -10.19 -14.47 -5.85
C GLY A 292 -10.72 -15.75 -5.18
N GLY A 293 -12.05 -15.93 -5.15
CA GLY A 293 -12.67 -17.14 -4.63
C GLY A 293 -12.37 -18.42 -5.44
N ASP A 294 -12.14 -18.28 -6.75
CA ASP A 294 -11.78 -19.43 -7.61
C ASP A 294 -10.34 -19.87 -7.31
N TYR A 295 -9.41 -18.91 -7.20
CA TYR A 295 -8.03 -19.20 -6.80
C TYR A 295 -7.95 -19.83 -5.42
N ILE A 296 -8.75 -19.36 -4.46
CA ILE A 296 -8.78 -19.95 -3.10
C ILE A 296 -9.22 -21.40 -3.18
N ARG A 297 -10.30 -21.71 -3.91
CA ARG A 297 -10.78 -23.10 -4.06
C ARG A 297 -9.77 -24.03 -4.72
N GLU A 298 -9.01 -23.53 -5.69
CA GLU A 298 -8.06 -24.34 -6.45
C GLU A 298 -6.74 -24.54 -5.71
N LEU A 299 -6.19 -23.47 -5.10
CA LEU A 299 -4.90 -23.50 -4.41
C LEU A 299 -4.98 -23.99 -2.97
N PHE A 300 -6.12 -23.76 -2.29
CA PHE A 300 -6.28 -23.98 -0.85
C PHE A 300 -7.59 -24.75 -0.55
N PRO A 301 -7.68 -26.04 -0.90
CA PRO A 301 -8.92 -26.82 -0.79
C PRO A 301 -9.43 -27.03 0.64
N ASP A 302 -8.57 -26.84 1.65
CA ASP A 302 -8.89 -26.93 3.08
C ASP A 302 -9.07 -25.55 3.74
N PHE A 303 -9.28 -24.49 2.95
CA PHE A 303 -9.41 -23.12 3.43
C PHE A 303 -10.55 -22.96 4.45
N ILE A 304 -10.24 -22.34 5.59
CA ILE A 304 -11.19 -22.00 6.65
C ILE A 304 -11.32 -20.48 6.69
N GLU A 305 -12.47 -19.96 6.30
CA GLU A 305 -12.76 -18.54 6.29
C GLU A 305 -13.00 -17.97 7.70
N PHE A 306 -12.50 -16.77 7.94
CA PHE A 306 -12.73 -15.98 9.15
C PHE A 306 -13.37 -14.64 8.82
N HIS A 307 -14.35 -14.24 9.61
CA HIS A 307 -15.15 -13.06 9.39
C HIS A 307 -14.85 -11.93 10.38
N GLY A 308 -15.14 -10.70 9.96
CA GLY A 308 -15.19 -9.50 10.77
C GLY A 308 -13.86 -8.92 11.21
N ASP A 309 -13.88 -7.61 11.45
CA ASP A 309 -12.74 -6.83 11.94
C ASP A 309 -12.65 -6.84 13.49
N ARG A 310 -13.68 -7.33 14.20
CA ARG A 310 -13.87 -7.30 15.66
C ARG A 310 -14.05 -5.89 16.25
N LEU A 311 -14.32 -4.90 15.42
CA LEU A 311 -14.56 -3.51 15.83
C LEU A 311 -15.93 -3.03 15.38
N TYR A 312 -16.23 -3.12 14.08
CA TYR A 312 -17.46 -2.62 13.49
C TYR A 312 -18.28 -3.74 12.82
N GLY A 313 -17.67 -4.51 11.90
CA GLY A 313 -18.42 -5.48 11.13
C GLY A 313 -17.57 -6.40 10.27
N ASP A 314 -18.24 -7.12 9.38
CA ASP A 314 -17.59 -7.89 8.32
C ASP A 314 -17.71 -7.15 6.98
N ASP A 315 -16.76 -7.42 6.07
CA ASP A 315 -16.78 -6.95 4.69
C ASP A 315 -16.61 -8.12 3.73
N ALA A 316 -17.63 -8.34 2.90
CA ALA A 316 -17.64 -9.41 1.93
C ALA A 316 -16.67 -9.19 0.76
N ALA A 317 -16.16 -7.96 0.54
CA ALA A 317 -15.13 -7.67 -0.44
C ALA A 317 -13.76 -8.26 -0.05
N ILE A 318 -13.57 -8.60 1.23
CA ILE A 318 -12.38 -9.30 1.73
C ILE A 318 -12.76 -10.73 2.14
N ILE A 319 -12.19 -11.71 1.45
CA ILE A 319 -12.17 -13.12 1.87
C ILE A 319 -10.86 -13.32 2.63
N GLY A 320 -10.91 -13.87 3.84
CA GLY A 320 -9.69 -14.08 4.61
C GLY A 320 -9.79 -15.25 5.57
N GLY A 321 -8.70 -16.00 5.73
CA GLY A 321 -8.68 -17.18 6.58
C GLY A 321 -7.34 -17.89 6.61
N ILE A 322 -7.35 -19.15 6.97
CA ILE A 322 -6.18 -20.03 7.04
C ILE A 322 -6.37 -21.26 6.18
N ALA A 323 -5.27 -21.79 5.69
CA ALA A 323 -5.24 -23.05 4.94
C ALA A 323 -3.92 -23.77 5.17
N SER A 324 -3.83 -25.02 4.68
CA SER A 324 -2.57 -25.71 4.52
C SER A 324 -2.12 -25.62 3.05
N PHE A 325 -0.90 -25.17 2.83
CA PHE A 325 -0.27 -25.14 1.51
C PHE A 325 0.90 -26.13 1.50
N ASP A 326 0.71 -27.26 0.85
CA ASP A 326 1.64 -28.40 0.84
C ASP A 326 2.15 -28.77 2.27
N GLY A 327 1.21 -28.86 3.22
CA GLY A 327 1.48 -29.21 4.62
C GLY A 327 1.91 -28.03 5.51
N THR A 328 2.21 -26.86 4.95
CA THR A 328 2.57 -25.66 5.70
C THR A 328 1.35 -24.80 5.95
N PRO A 329 1.03 -24.41 7.22
CA PRO A 329 -0.06 -23.50 7.50
C PRO A 329 0.23 -22.10 6.92
N VAL A 330 -0.73 -21.54 6.19
CA VAL A 330 -0.66 -20.19 5.61
C VAL A 330 -1.89 -19.36 5.98
N THR A 331 -1.77 -18.06 5.92
CA THR A 331 -2.89 -17.12 5.97
C THR A 331 -3.15 -16.61 4.56
N VAL A 332 -4.40 -16.74 4.10
CA VAL A 332 -4.82 -16.31 2.75
C VAL A 332 -5.80 -15.16 2.89
N ILE A 333 -5.59 -14.09 2.13
CA ILE A 333 -6.44 -12.89 2.12
C ILE A 333 -6.66 -12.50 0.66
N ALA A 334 -7.93 -12.31 0.25
CA ALA A 334 -8.25 -11.86 -1.09
C ALA A 334 -9.15 -10.63 -1.07
N GLU A 335 -8.78 -9.58 -1.81
CA GLU A 335 -9.75 -8.62 -2.33
C GLU A 335 -10.46 -9.30 -3.48
N ALA A 336 -11.76 -9.46 -3.38
CA ALA A 336 -12.49 -10.36 -4.27
C ALA A 336 -13.73 -9.71 -4.86
N LYS A 337 -13.78 -9.71 -6.19
CA LYS A 337 -15.03 -9.56 -6.94
C LYS A 337 -15.87 -10.84 -6.84
N GLY A 338 -17.13 -10.76 -7.22
CA GLY A 338 -18.01 -11.93 -7.36
C GLY A 338 -17.93 -12.53 -8.75
N ALA A 339 -18.22 -13.83 -8.84
CA ALA A 339 -18.27 -14.55 -10.11
C ALA A 339 -19.52 -14.19 -10.95
N ASP A 340 -20.57 -13.67 -10.33
CA ASP A 340 -21.78 -13.21 -11.00
C ASP A 340 -22.23 -11.83 -10.48
N THR A 341 -23.28 -11.28 -11.10
CA THR A 341 -23.81 -9.95 -10.75
C THR A 341 -24.30 -9.87 -9.30
N LYS A 342 -24.93 -10.91 -8.78
CA LYS A 342 -25.47 -10.95 -7.42
C LYS A 342 -24.32 -10.98 -6.40
N GLU A 343 -23.34 -11.80 -6.64
CA GLU A 343 -22.16 -11.89 -5.80
C GLU A 343 -21.32 -10.60 -5.88
N ASN A 344 -21.18 -10.01 -7.07
CA ASN A 344 -20.52 -8.72 -7.22
C ASN A 344 -21.18 -7.60 -6.39
N ILE A 345 -22.51 -7.52 -6.38
CA ILE A 345 -23.24 -6.58 -5.53
C ILE A 345 -22.97 -6.89 -4.05
N HIS A 346 -23.02 -8.15 -3.65
CA HIS A 346 -22.74 -8.57 -2.27
C HIS A 346 -21.32 -8.21 -1.82
N ARG A 347 -20.33 -8.33 -2.71
CA ARG A 347 -18.93 -7.99 -2.48
C ARG A 347 -18.58 -6.54 -2.80
N ASN A 348 -19.58 -5.68 -2.93
CA ASN A 348 -19.37 -4.27 -3.29
C ASN A 348 -18.43 -4.10 -4.51
N PHE A 349 -18.56 -4.98 -5.51
CA PHE A 349 -17.71 -5.02 -6.71
C PHE A 349 -16.21 -5.14 -6.43
N GLY A 350 -15.84 -5.79 -5.34
CA GLY A 350 -14.47 -5.93 -4.90
C GLY A 350 -13.86 -4.67 -4.30
N MET A 351 -14.68 -3.70 -3.89
CA MET A 351 -14.24 -2.46 -3.26
C MET A 351 -14.36 -2.56 -1.73
N PRO A 352 -13.26 -2.79 -1.00
CA PRO A 352 -13.34 -2.93 0.45
C PRO A 352 -13.69 -1.63 1.17
N SER A 353 -14.48 -1.75 2.21
CA SER A 353 -14.75 -0.74 3.24
C SER A 353 -13.66 -0.76 4.34
N PRO A 354 -13.64 0.19 5.28
CA PRO A 354 -12.62 0.23 6.34
C PRO A 354 -12.51 -1.06 7.15
N GLU A 355 -13.64 -1.70 7.45
CA GLU A 355 -13.71 -2.98 8.15
C GLU A 355 -13.08 -4.13 7.38
N GLY A 356 -13.07 -4.09 6.05
CA GLY A 356 -12.37 -5.06 5.21
C GLY A 356 -10.84 -4.97 5.40
N TYR A 357 -10.28 -3.78 5.36
CA TYR A 357 -8.85 -3.55 5.61
C TYR A 357 -8.45 -3.91 7.03
N ARG A 358 -9.27 -3.56 8.03
CA ARG A 358 -9.05 -3.95 9.42
C ARG A 358 -9.13 -5.46 9.64
N LYS A 359 -10.07 -6.15 8.97
CA LYS A 359 -10.15 -7.62 8.94
C LYS A 359 -8.86 -8.22 8.37
N ALA A 360 -8.38 -7.71 7.23
CA ALA A 360 -7.14 -8.15 6.62
C ALA A 360 -5.95 -7.98 7.58
N LEU A 361 -5.79 -6.79 8.17
CA LEU A 361 -4.73 -6.53 9.14
C LEU A 361 -4.80 -7.45 10.37
N ARG A 362 -6.00 -7.67 10.90
CA ARG A 362 -6.20 -8.60 12.02
C ARG A 362 -5.70 -10.01 11.70
N LEU A 363 -5.95 -10.48 10.48
CA LEU A 363 -5.49 -11.80 10.03
C LEU A 363 -3.97 -11.82 9.81
N MET A 364 -3.38 -10.74 9.27
CA MET A 364 -1.93 -10.59 9.14
C MET A 364 -1.22 -10.58 10.50
N LYS A 365 -1.75 -9.87 11.49
CA LYS A 365 -1.20 -9.89 12.86
C LYS A 365 -1.35 -11.25 13.55
N GLN A 366 -2.40 -12.01 13.20
CA GLN A 366 -2.53 -13.38 13.66
C GLN A 366 -1.51 -14.30 12.94
N ALA A 367 -1.26 -14.07 11.65
CA ALA A 367 -0.23 -14.79 10.90
C ALA A 367 1.16 -14.57 11.50
N GLU A 368 1.51 -13.31 11.78
CA GLU A 368 2.76 -12.92 12.45
C GLU A 368 2.95 -13.65 13.77
N LYS A 369 1.91 -13.66 14.64
CA LYS A 369 1.95 -14.33 15.94
C LYS A 369 2.23 -15.83 15.86
N PHE A 370 1.78 -16.48 14.79
CA PHE A 370 1.89 -17.92 14.59
C PHE A 370 2.89 -18.30 13.48
N HIS A 371 3.69 -17.34 13.03
CA HIS A 371 4.74 -17.50 12.03
C HIS A 371 4.23 -18.14 10.72
N ARG A 372 3.01 -17.78 10.29
CA ARG A 372 2.44 -18.26 9.03
C ARG A 372 2.72 -17.26 7.91
N PRO A 373 3.25 -17.69 6.77
CA PRO A 373 3.29 -16.86 5.58
C PRO A 373 1.90 -16.31 5.22
N VAL A 374 1.87 -15.08 4.71
CA VAL A 374 0.64 -14.42 4.25
C VAL A 374 0.65 -14.40 2.72
N ILE A 375 -0.43 -14.86 2.10
CA ILE A 375 -0.64 -14.83 0.67
C ILE A 375 -1.85 -13.94 0.40
N CYS A 376 -1.62 -12.81 -0.28
CA CYS A 376 -2.65 -11.85 -0.67
C CYS A 376 -2.97 -12.00 -2.16
N LEU A 377 -4.26 -12.09 -2.49
CA LEU A 377 -4.78 -12.06 -3.87
C LEU A 377 -5.52 -10.74 -4.07
N VAL A 378 -5.11 -9.94 -5.05
CA VAL A 378 -5.66 -8.60 -5.26
C VAL A 378 -6.49 -8.56 -6.54
N ASP A 379 -7.77 -8.24 -6.39
CA ASP A 379 -8.70 -7.94 -7.48
C ASP A 379 -9.72 -6.89 -7.04
N THR A 380 -9.32 -5.64 -7.11
CA THR A 380 -10.14 -4.48 -6.72
C THR A 380 -9.99 -3.32 -7.71
N PRO A 381 -11.08 -2.63 -8.09
CA PRO A 381 -10.97 -1.36 -8.80
C PRO A 381 -10.49 -0.21 -7.89
N GLY A 382 -10.44 -0.43 -6.57
CA GLY A 382 -10.04 0.51 -5.54
C GLY A 382 -10.83 0.35 -4.25
N ALA A 383 -10.45 1.09 -3.23
CA ALA A 383 -11.19 1.13 -1.97
C ALA A 383 -12.57 1.80 -2.16
N PHE A 384 -13.58 1.36 -1.41
CA PHE A 384 -14.90 1.97 -1.48
C PHE A 384 -14.85 3.45 -1.07
N CYS A 385 -15.39 4.32 -1.93
CA CYS A 385 -15.42 5.77 -1.76
C CYS A 385 -16.83 6.30 -1.52
N GLY A 386 -17.56 5.68 -0.58
CA GLY A 386 -18.87 6.12 -0.12
C GLY A 386 -18.80 6.95 1.16
N MET A 387 -19.90 7.64 1.50
CA MET A 387 -20.04 8.41 2.74
C MET A 387 -19.72 7.56 3.98
N GLU A 388 -20.32 6.40 4.06
CA GLU A 388 -20.16 5.46 5.16
C GLU A 388 -18.72 4.98 5.36
N ALA A 389 -17.94 4.88 4.27
CA ALA A 389 -16.53 4.53 4.36
C ALA A 389 -15.69 5.68 4.96
N GLU A 390 -15.99 6.93 4.58
CA GLU A 390 -15.34 8.10 5.18
C GLU A 390 -15.69 8.23 6.68
N GLU A 391 -16.96 8.04 7.05
CA GLU A 391 -17.43 8.05 8.44
C GLU A 391 -16.72 7.01 9.31
N ARG A 392 -16.32 5.89 8.73
CA ARG A 392 -15.61 4.80 9.42
C ARG A 392 -14.11 4.79 9.21
N GLY A 393 -13.55 5.82 8.56
CA GLY A 393 -12.11 6.06 8.46
C GLY A 393 -11.41 5.25 7.37
N GLN A 394 -11.89 5.34 6.13
CA GLN A 394 -11.28 4.64 4.98
C GLN A 394 -9.79 4.96 4.82
N GLY A 395 -9.43 6.24 4.90
CA GLY A 395 -8.03 6.67 4.78
C GLY A 395 -7.15 6.13 5.91
N GLU A 396 -7.65 6.12 7.15
CA GLU A 396 -6.93 5.57 8.31
C GLU A 396 -6.72 4.06 8.17
N ALA A 397 -7.76 3.32 7.78
CA ALA A 397 -7.68 1.87 7.64
C ALA A 397 -6.63 1.44 6.59
N ILE A 398 -6.57 2.14 5.45
CA ILE A 398 -5.55 1.93 4.43
C ILE A 398 -4.17 2.30 4.98
N ALA A 399 -4.01 3.51 5.54
CA ALA A 399 -2.74 3.98 6.09
C ALA A 399 -2.18 3.01 7.15
N ARG A 400 -3.05 2.51 8.03
CA ARG A 400 -2.68 1.53 9.06
C ARG A 400 -2.19 0.22 8.45
N ASN A 401 -2.81 -0.28 7.40
CA ASN A 401 -2.33 -1.47 6.70
C ASN A 401 -0.93 -1.26 6.12
N LEU A 402 -0.68 -0.14 5.43
CA LEU A 402 0.65 0.17 4.88
C LEU A 402 1.72 0.18 5.97
N TYR A 403 1.41 0.84 7.07
CA TYR A 403 2.28 1.00 8.22
C TYR A 403 2.60 -0.34 8.89
N GLU A 404 1.59 -1.13 9.23
CA GLU A 404 1.77 -2.40 9.94
C GLU A 404 2.37 -3.49 9.05
N MET A 405 1.97 -3.57 7.78
CA MET A 405 2.55 -4.53 6.83
C MET A 405 4.04 -4.31 6.62
N SER A 406 4.52 -3.06 6.65
CA SER A 406 5.93 -2.74 6.46
C SER A 406 6.87 -3.39 7.50
N SER A 407 6.33 -3.79 8.65
CA SER A 407 7.09 -4.37 9.77
C SER A 407 6.63 -5.78 10.18
N LEU A 408 5.76 -6.42 9.41
CA LEU A 408 5.32 -7.79 9.71
C LEU A 408 6.51 -8.76 9.71
N LYS A 409 6.66 -9.51 10.79
CA LYS A 409 7.74 -10.48 11.01
C LYS A 409 7.40 -11.86 10.46
N THR A 410 6.72 -11.90 9.33
CA THR A 410 6.40 -13.13 8.59
C THR A 410 6.38 -12.82 7.10
N PRO A 411 6.72 -13.77 6.21
CA PRO A 411 6.72 -13.54 4.77
C PRO A 411 5.34 -13.14 4.24
N VAL A 412 5.32 -12.15 3.36
CA VAL A 412 4.11 -11.66 2.68
C VAL A 412 4.31 -11.70 1.18
N LEU A 413 3.49 -12.46 0.50
CA LEU A 413 3.38 -12.51 -0.96
C LEU A 413 2.07 -11.86 -1.39
N THR A 414 2.13 -10.94 -2.34
CA THR A 414 0.92 -10.38 -2.97
C THR A 414 0.88 -10.71 -4.45
N ILE A 415 -0.25 -11.20 -4.94
CA ILE A 415 -0.47 -11.53 -6.34
C ILE A 415 -1.64 -10.69 -6.85
N VAL A 416 -1.37 -9.76 -7.78
CA VAL A 416 -2.43 -9.00 -8.47
C VAL A 416 -3.00 -9.90 -9.56
N ILE A 417 -4.22 -10.41 -9.34
CA ILE A 417 -4.84 -11.42 -10.21
C ILE A 417 -5.67 -10.80 -11.34
N SER A 418 -6.09 -9.52 -11.18
CA SER A 418 -6.91 -8.82 -12.17
C SER A 418 -6.69 -7.32 -12.09
N GLU A 419 -7.51 -6.57 -11.37
CA GLU A 419 -7.35 -5.13 -11.16
C GLU A 419 -6.68 -4.83 -9.81
N GLY A 420 -5.60 -4.07 -9.81
CA GLY A 420 -4.97 -3.49 -8.63
C GLY A 420 -5.25 -1.97 -8.57
N GLY A 421 -6.35 -1.59 -7.95
CA GLY A 421 -6.81 -0.20 -7.90
C GLY A 421 -6.25 0.59 -6.73
N SER A 422 -5.31 1.52 -7.01
CA SER A 422 -4.89 2.61 -6.13
C SER A 422 -4.45 2.16 -4.72
N GLY A 423 -4.67 3.01 -3.72
CA GLY A 423 -4.39 2.72 -2.31
C GLY A 423 -5.17 1.53 -1.75
N GLY A 424 -6.31 1.16 -2.37
CA GLY A 424 -7.06 -0.03 -2.00
C GLY A 424 -6.24 -1.30 -2.20
N ALA A 425 -5.72 -1.49 -3.38
CA ALA A 425 -4.82 -2.60 -3.70
C ALA A 425 -3.51 -2.54 -2.91
N LEU A 426 -2.92 -1.34 -2.77
CA LEU A 426 -1.67 -1.15 -2.04
C LEU A 426 -1.80 -1.54 -0.56
N ALA A 427 -2.98 -1.38 0.05
CA ALA A 427 -3.26 -1.78 1.43
C ALA A 427 -3.07 -3.29 1.70
N LEU A 428 -2.93 -4.11 0.66
CA LEU A 428 -2.55 -5.53 0.71
C LEU A 428 -1.26 -5.83 -0.06
N ALA A 429 -0.53 -4.81 -0.55
CA ALA A 429 0.63 -4.99 -1.43
C ALA A 429 1.95 -4.42 -0.88
N VAL A 430 2.02 -4.11 0.43
CA VAL A 430 3.30 -3.84 1.11
C VAL A 430 3.91 -5.18 1.53
N ALA A 431 4.39 -5.92 0.53
CA ALA A 431 4.81 -7.31 0.61
C ALA A 431 6.32 -7.47 0.33
N ASP A 432 6.87 -8.65 0.63
CA ASP A 432 8.25 -9.01 0.29
C ASP A 432 8.41 -9.20 -1.22
N GLU A 433 7.39 -9.79 -1.86
CA GLU A 433 7.26 -9.83 -3.31
C GLU A 433 5.83 -9.47 -3.75
N VAL A 434 5.73 -8.79 -4.87
CA VAL A 434 4.46 -8.53 -5.58
C VAL A 434 4.54 -9.17 -6.95
N TRP A 435 3.66 -10.11 -7.20
CA TRP A 435 3.52 -10.76 -8.51
C TRP A 435 2.29 -10.23 -9.23
N MET A 436 2.28 -10.33 -10.54
CA MET A 436 1.10 -9.98 -11.35
C MET A 436 0.79 -11.07 -12.36
N MET A 437 -0.50 -11.35 -12.55
CA MET A 437 -0.94 -12.10 -13.71
C MET A 437 -0.63 -11.28 -14.98
N GLN A 438 -0.33 -11.97 -16.07
CA GLN A 438 0.15 -11.37 -17.34
C GLN A 438 -0.70 -10.21 -17.86
N ASN A 439 -2.02 -10.33 -17.78
CA ASN A 439 -2.97 -9.31 -18.22
C ASN A 439 -3.63 -8.56 -17.06
N ALA A 440 -3.12 -8.71 -15.83
CA ALA A 440 -3.52 -7.86 -14.72
C ALA A 440 -3.02 -6.44 -14.91
N ILE A 441 -3.69 -5.49 -14.25
CA ILE A 441 -3.30 -4.08 -14.23
C ILE A 441 -3.14 -3.60 -12.80
N TYR A 442 -2.17 -2.72 -12.56
CA TYR A 442 -1.99 -2.10 -11.25
C TYR A 442 -1.68 -0.61 -11.43
N SER A 443 -2.52 0.25 -10.88
CA SER A 443 -2.46 1.68 -11.17
C SER A 443 -3.01 2.55 -10.04
N ILE A 444 -2.63 3.84 -10.06
CA ILE A 444 -3.06 4.85 -9.10
C ILE A 444 -4.56 5.20 -9.23
N LEU A 445 -5.12 5.07 -10.43
CA LEU A 445 -6.56 5.28 -10.74
C LEU A 445 -6.88 4.60 -12.06
N SER A 446 -8.18 4.51 -12.40
CA SER A 446 -8.57 3.93 -13.69
C SER A 446 -8.14 4.81 -14.88
N PRO A 447 -7.88 4.23 -16.07
CA PRO A 447 -7.58 5.00 -17.28
C PRO A 447 -8.67 6.03 -17.63
N GLU A 448 -9.93 5.68 -17.42
CA GLU A 448 -11.08 6.58 -17.60
C GLU A 448 -11.00 7.77 -16.63
N GLY A 449 -10.67 7.51 -15.37
CA GLY A 449 -10.47 8.53 -14.35
C GLY A 449 -9.32 9.46 -14.68
N PHE A 450 -8.19 8.89 -15.11
CA PHE A 450 -7.01 9.64 -15.55
C PHE A 450 -7.34 10.58 -16.71
N ALA A 451 -7.94 10.05 -17.78
CA ALA A 451 -8.33 10.83 -18.96
C ALA A 451 -9.35 11.91 -18.64
N SER A 452 -10.36 11.61 -17.80
CA SER A 452 -11.37 12.57 -17.37
C SER A 452 -10.78 13.72 -16.54
N ILE A 453 -9.84 13.43 -15.63
CA ILE A 453 -9.27 14.44 -14.74
C ILE A 453 -8.24 15.30 -15.46
N LEU A 454 -7.29 14.67 -16.17
CA LEU A 454 -6.17 15.40 -16.79
C LEU A 454 -6.50 15.96 -18.16
N TRP A 455 -7.24 15.21 -18.99
CA TRP A 455 -7.54 15.60 -20.38
C TRP A 455 -8.95 16.08 -20.59
N LYS A 456 -9.82 16.02 -19.55
CA LYS A 456 -11.24 16.40 -19.61
C LYS A 456 -12.07 15.57 -20.62
N ASP A 457 -11.56 14.41 -21.00
CA ASP A 457 -12.20 13.49 -21.95
C ASP A 457 -11.96 12.02 -21.55
N GLY A 458 -12.95 11.41 -20.89
CA GLY A 458 -12.89 10.00 -20.49
C GLY A 458 -12.86 9.00 -21.65
N LYS A 459 -13.20 9.42 -22.88
CA LYS A 459 -13.13 8.55 -24.06
C LYS A 459 -11.70 8.25 -24.49
N ARG A 460 -10.74 9.05 -24.02
CA ARG A 460 -9.32 8.83 -24.26
C ARG A 460 -8.69 7.83 -23.27
N ALA A 461 -9.50 7.01 -22.61
CA ALA A 461 -9.01 5.95 -21.71
C ALA A 461 -8.00 5.00 -22.36
N PRO A 462 -8.12 4.57 -23.63
CA PRO A 462 -7.09 3.77 -24.27
C PRO A 462 -5.71 4.44 -24.33
N GLU A 463 -5.67 5.73 -24.69
CA GLU A 463 -4.43 6.51 -24.68
C GLU A 463 -3.87 6.70 -23.26
N ALA A 464 -4.78 6.89 -22.29
CA ALA A 464 -4.39 7.01 -20.89
C ALA A 464 -3.74 5.73 -20.38
N ALA A 465 -4.26 4.55 -20.73
CA ALA A 465 -3.69 3.27 -20.32
C ALA A 465 -2.22 3.12 -20.78
N GLU A 466 -1.89 3.54 -21.99
CA GLU A 466 -0.50 3.50 -22.52
C GLU A 466 0.43 4.44 -21.74
N VAL A 467 -0.05 5.63 -21.39
CA VAL A 467 0.74 6.65 -20.67
C VAL A 467 0.97 6.27 -19.22
N MET A 468 0.00 5.60 -18.59
CA MET A 468 -0.02 5.32 -17.14
C MET A 468 0.97 4.25 -16.70
N LYS A 469 1.53 3.44 -17.62
CA LYS A 469 2.47 2.37 -17.28
C LYS A 469 1.91 1.41 -16.21
N LEU A 470 0.75 0.80 -16.51
CA LEU A 470 -0.05 0.02 -15.55
C LEU A 470 -0.03 -1.50 -15.78
N THR A 471 0.66 -1.96 -16.83
CA THR A 471 0.72 -3.39 -17.14
C THR A 471 1.76 -4.13 -16.31
N ALA A 472 1.61 -5.44 -16.17
CA ALA A 472 2.59 -6.28 -15.46
C ALA A 472 4.02 -6.08 -16.00
N ARG A 473 4.17 -5.92 -17.33
CA ARG A 473 5.45 -5.63 -17.97
C ARG A 473 6.03 -4.29 -17.52
N ASP A 474 5.23 -3.21 -17.60
CA ASP A 474 5.68 -1.88 -17.21
C ASP A 474 6.14 -1.85 -15.75
N LEU A 475 5.39 -2.53 -14.85
CA LEU A 475 5.70 -2.54 -13.43
C LEU A 475 6.92 -3.42 -13.10
N LYS A 476 7.16 -4.47 -13.87
CA LYS A 476 8.39 -5.25 -13.75
C LYS A 476 9.61 -4.46 -14.22
N GLU A 477 9.49 -3.72 -15.31
CA GLU A 477 10.55 -2.81 -15.80
C GLU A 477 10.86 -1.69 -14.79
N LEU A 478 9.85 -1.24 -14.01
CA LEU A 478 10.00 -0.25 -12.94
C LEU A 478 10.49 -0.86 -11.61
N GLY A 479 10.67 -2.18 -11.52
CA GLY A 479 11.09 -2.85 -10.29
C GLY A 479 10.02 -2.90 -9.18
N ILE A 480 8.74 -2.70 -9.54
CA ILE A 480 7.61 -2.73 -8.59
C ILE A 480 7.04 -4.15 -8.46
N VAL A 481 7.22 -4.98 -9.48
CA VAL A 481 6.74 -6.36 -9.56
C VAL A 481 7.91 -7.30 -9.77
N GLU A 482 8.02 -8.34 -8.95
CA GLU A 482 9.11 -9.32 -9.02
C GLU A 482 8.84 -10.43 -10.03
N GLU A 483 7.57 -10.80 -10.25
CA GLU A 483 7.22 -11.95 -11.10
C GLU A 483 5.97 -11.67 -11.94
N ILE A 484 5.98 -12.11 -13.21
CA ILE A 484 4.81 -12.13 -14.08
C ILE A 484 4.37 -13.59 -14.25
N VAL A 485 3.10 -13.87 -13.96
CA VAL A 485 2.50 -15.19 -14.12
C VAL A 485 1.79 -15.26 -15.45
N ALA A 486 2.23 -16.17 -16.31
CA ALA A 486 1.67 -16.34 -17.65
C ALA A 486 0.19 -16.76 -17.61
N GLU A 487 -0.57 -16.29 -18.60
CA GLU A 487 -1.99 -16.62 -18.77
C GLU A 487 -2.20 -17.32 -20.12
N PRO A 488 -3.11 -18.29 -20.19
CA PRO A 488 -3.56 -18.82 -21.49
C PRO A 488 -4.32 -17.74 -22.28
N GLU A 489 -4.44 -17.90 -23.58
CA GLU A 489 -5.15 -16.97 -24.46
C GLU A 489 -6.60 -16.75 -24.02
N GLU A 490 -7.30 -17.83 -23.66
CA GLU A 490 -8.59 -17.81 -23.00
C GLU A 490 -8.41 -18.18 -21.53
N PHE A 491 -8.45 -17.16 -20.66
CA PHE A 491 -8.28 -17.35 -19.23
C PHE A 491 -9.61 -17.33 -18.51
N THR A 492 -10.11 -18.52 -18.19
CA THR A 492 -11.39 -18.78 -17.54
C THR A 492 -11.21 -19.73 -16.36
N VAL A 493 -12.28 -20.03 -15.62
CA VAL A 493 -12.26 -20.98 -14.50
C VAL A 493 -11.83 -22.38 -14.95
N GLU A 494 -12.17 -22.78 -16.19
CA GLU A 494 -11.79 -24.09 -16.74
C GLU A 494 -10.28 -24.20 -17.00
N THR A 495 -9.61 -23.09 -17.31
CA THR A 495 -8.16 -23.07 -17.57
C THR A 495 -7.33 -22.71 -16.33
N LEU A 496 -7.98 -22.25 -15.25
CA LEU A 496 -7.34 -21.86 -13.99
C LEU A 496 -6.49 -22.98 -13.35
N PRO A 497 -6.87 -24.26 -13.33
CA PRO A 497 -6.06 -25.31 -12.70
C PRO A 497 -4.63 -25.43 -13.25
N ALA A 498 -4.44 -25.20 -14.55
CA ALA A 498 -3.11 -25.22 -15.16
C ALA A 498 -2.24 -24.05 -14.65
N VAL A 499 -2.82 -22.86 -14.52
CA VAL A 499 -2.15 -21.65 -13.97
C VAL A 499 -1.86 -21.85 -12.48
N CYS A 500 -2.80 -22.42 -11.72
CA CYS A 500 -2.60 -22.72 -10.31
C CYS A 500 -1.50 -23.77 -10.08
N GLY A 501 -1.30 -24.69 -11.02
CA GLY A 501 -0.17 -25.63 -11.01
C GLY A 501 1.18 -24.92 -11.11
N ASP A 502 1.30 -23.86 -11.91
CA ASP A 502 2.51 -23.02 -11.99
C ASP A 502 2.64 -22.16 -10.73
N LEU A 503 1.57 -21.48 -10.33
CA LEU A 503 1.55 -20.67 -9.09
C LEU A 503 1.98 -21.50 -7.88
N ARG A 504 1.50 -22.74 -7.74
CA ARG A 504 1.88 -23.62 -6.62
C ARG A 504 3.40 -23.80 -6.53
N ARG A 505 4.07 -24.10 -7.65
CA ARG A 505 5.53 -24.26 -7.68
C ARG A 505 6.26 -22.96 -7.31
N LYS A 506 5.81 -21.83 -7.84
CA LYS A 506 6.38 -20.51 -7.56
C LYS A 506 6.19 -20.10 -6.10
N ILE A 507 5.00 -20.33 -5.53
CA ILE A 507 4.71 -20.04 -4.11
C ILE A 507 5.57 -20.89 -3.19
N LEU A 508 5.77 -22.20 -3.49
CA LEU A 508 6.68 -23.04 -2.71
C LEU A 508 8.12 -22.51 -2.73
N LYS A 509 8.60 -22.06 -3.90
CA LYS A 509 9.93 -21.45 -4.02
C LYS A 509 10.02 -20.14 -3.21
N PHE A 510 9.00 -19.31 -3.25
CA PHE A 510 8.90 -18.11 -2.41
C PHE A 510 8.97 -18.48 -0.92
N MET A 511 8.16 -19.42 -0.47
CA MET A 511 8.14 -19.86 0.93
C MET A 511 9.49 -20.40 1.37
N GLY A 512 10.15 -21.22 0.53
CA GLY A 512 11.51 -21.74 0.79
C GLY A 512 12.55 -20.64 0.92
N LYS A 513 12.53 -19.64 0.02
CA LYS A 513 13.44 -18.49 0.04
C LYS A 513 13.34 -17.70 1.35
N TYR A 514 12.13 -17.41 1.81
CA TYR A 514 11.90 -16.57 2.98
C TYR A 514 11.87 -17.34 4.32
N ALA A 515 11.78 -18.67 4.30
CA ALA A 515 11.88 -19.49 5.51
C ALA A 515 13.28 -19.47 6.13
N GLU A 516 14.31 -19.12 5.36
CA GLU A 516 15.70 -19.06 5.82
C GLU A 516 16.10 -17.71 6.45
N LEU A 517 15.27 -16.65 6.23
CA LEU A 517 15.55 -15.32 6.76
C LEU A 517 15.06 -15.18 8.20
N ASP A 518 15.86 -14.53 9.03
CA ASP A 518 15.35 -14.11 10.33
C ASP A 518 14.35 -12.94 10.20
N ALA A 519 13.58 -12.72 11.25
CA ALA A 519 12.49 -11.76 11.21
C ALA A 519 12.96 -10.30 11.03
N GLU A 520 14.17 -9.96 11.47
CA GLU A 520 14.73 -8.61 11.35
C GLU A 520 15.27 -8.39 9.94
N GLU A 521 15.94 -9.39 9.37
CA GLU A 521 16.42 -9.38 7.99
C GLU A 521 15.25 -9.27 7.00
N LEU A 522 14.20 -10.06 7.20
CA LEU A 522 12.97 -10.01 6.40
C LEU A 522 12.36 -8.59 6.38
N VAL A 523 12.21 -7.97 7.55
CA VAL A 523 11.66 -6.60 7.67
C VAL A 523 12.59 -5.56 7.04
N GLU A 524 13.92 -5.75 7.16
CA GLU A 524 14.91 -4.85 6.54
C GLU A 524 14.90 -4.95 5.01
N GLU A 525 14.79 -6.15 4.43
CA GLU A 525 14.68 -6.34 2.99
C GLU A 525 13.39 -5.72 2.44
N ARG A 526 12.24 -5.95 3.12
CA ARG A 526 10.95 -5.33 2.75
C ARG A 526 11.04 -3.81 2.80
N TYR A 527 11.66 -3.23 3.84
CA TYR A 527 11.88 -1.79 3.92
C TYR A 527 12.71 -1.28 2.75
N ARG A 528 13.84 -1.93 2.45
CA ARG A 528 14.75 -1.54 1.37
C ARG A 528 14.04 -1.55 0.02
N ARG A 529 13.22 -2.56 -0.23
CA ARG A 529 12.41 -2.67 -1.45
C ARG A 529 11.59 -1.40 -1.71
N PHE A 530 10.82 -0.93 -0.74
CA PHE A 530 10.02 0.29 -0.90
C PHE A 530 10.86 1.56 -0.80
N ARG A 531 11.99 1.51 -0.12
CA ARG A 531 12.89 2.66 0.02
C ARG A 531 13.59 3.03 -1.30
N GLU A 532 13.83 2.08 -2.16
CA GLU A 532 14.54 2.24 -3.44
C GLU A 532 13.61 2.74 -4.57
N ILE A 533 12.29 2.62 -4.42
CA ILE A 533 11.30 3.19 -5.33
C ILE A 533 11.15 4.70 -4.98
#